data_9119969776ecbd46de3b615ae418a11f
#
_entry.id   9119969776ecbd46de3b615ae418a11f
#
_cell.length_a   1.000
_cell.length_b   1.000
_cell.length_c   1.000
_cell.angle_alpha   90.00
_cell.angle_beta   90.00
_cell.angle_gamma   90.00
#
_symmetry.space_group_name_H-M   'P 1'
#
loop_
_entity.id
_entity.type
_entity.pdbx_description
1 polymer ?
#
loop_
_entity_poly.entity_id
_entity_poly.type
_entity_poly.pdbx_seq_one_letter_code
_entity_poly.pdbx_strand_id
1 'polypeptide(L)'
;MRRARAKLRRLALANDFEYFVTLTLDPAKIDRYDGAAVTKALGRWADNMVRRHGLRYILVPERHKDGAFHFHGFFAGPGLKAAASGVEWDGRPVYNLPQWPYGFTTAQRLYGDYHAAVGYCCKYIGKQEGERALGRWYYSGGALREPQKVYVDRDFRDCGEGCGNVVEYSIPGAKLKILRTKGTENND
;
A
#
# COMPACT_ATOMS: atom_id res chain seq x y z
N MET A 1 3.72 -16.75 0.69
CA MET A 1 3.05 -15.74 1.53
C MET A 1 4.03 -14.88 2.34
N ARG A 2 4.87 -15.40 3.28
CA ARG A 2 5.80 -14.59 4.11
C ARG A 2 6.70 -13.64 3.29
N ARG A 3 7.31 -14.12 2.20
CA ARG A 3 8.17 -13.31 1.31
C ARG A 3 7.40 -12.17 0.64
N ALA A 4 6.15 -12.39 0.20
CA ALA A 4 5.32 -11.36 -0.41
C ALA A 4 4.96 -10.25 0.59
N ARG A 5 4.59 -10.60 1.83
CA ARG A 5 4.34 -9.64 2.91
C ARG A 5 5.56 -8.78 3.22
N ALA A 6 6.73 -9.42 3.34
CA ALA A 6 7.98 -8.69 3.58
C ALA A 6 8.35 -7.77 2.40
N LYS A 7 8.13 -8.20 1.16
CA LYS A 7 8.37 -7.37 -0.03
C LYS A 7 7.41 -6.18 -0.09
N LEU A 8 6.10 -6.40 0.11
CA LEU A 8 5.11 -5.34 0.16
C LEU A 8 5.46 -4.32 1.24
N ARG A 9 5.76 -4.79 2.46
CA ARG A 9 6.11 -3.92 3.57
C ARG A 9 7.31 -3.03 3.24
N ARG A 10 8.39 -3.60 2.71
CA ARG A 10 9.58 -2.82 2.33
C ARG A 10 9.27 -1.81 1.23
N LEU A 11 8.50 -2.22 0.21
CA LEU A 11 8.10 -1.34 -0.88
C LEU A 11 7.23 -0.18 -0.37
N ALA A 12 6.25 -0.47 0.49
CA ALA A 12 5.40 0.56 1.08
C ALA A 12 6.22 1.54 1.93
N LEU A 13 7.14 1.04 2.77
CA LEU A 13 7.99 1.88 3.63
C LEU A 13 9.05 2.69 2.87
N ALA A 14 9.43 2.28 1.66
CA ALA A 14 10.34 3.04 0.81
C ALA A 14 9.64 4.19 0.07
N ASN A 15 8.31 4.26 0.13
CA ASN A 15 7.51 5.24 -0.59
C ASN A 15 6.61 6.02 0.36
N ASP A 16 6.35 7.28 0.01
CA ASP A 16 5.43 8.14 0.73
C ASP A 16 4.06 8.07 0.03
N PHE A 17 3.12 7.36 0.63
CA PHE A 17 1.74 7.31 0.17
C PHE A 17 0.87 8.28 0.96
N GLU A 18 -0.18 8.78 0.30
CA GLU A 18 -1.07 9.80 0.86
C GLU A 18 -2.33 9.20 1.47
N TYR A 19 -2.83 8.11 0.85
CA TYR A 19 -4.10 7.51 1.24
C TYR A 19 -3.97 6.00 1.43
N PHE A 20 -4.62 5.49 2.47
CA PHE A 20 -5.07 4.11 2.53
C PHE A 20 -6.43 4.01 1.84
N VAL A 21 -6.58 3.06 0.92
CA VAL A 21 -7.75 2.97 0.06
C VAL A 21 -8.39 1.59 0.13
N THR A 22 -9.71 1.56 -0.04
CA THR A 22 -10.47 0.37 -0.37
C THR A 22 -11.21 0.61 -1.68
N LEU A 23 -11.05 -0.29 -2.65
CA LEU A 23 -11.78 -0.27 -3.91
C LEU A 23 -12.78 -1.42 -3.89
N THR A 24 -14.06 -1.08 -4.02
CA THR A 24 -15.18 -2.02 -4.06
C THR A 24 -15.75 -2.06 -5.46
N LEU A 25 -16.09 -3.25 -5.94
CA LEU A 25 -16.67 -3.44 -7.26
C LEU A 25 -18.21 -3.43 -7.20
N ASP A 26 -18.82 -2.68 -8.11
CA ASP A 26 -20.27 -2.58 -8.28
C ASP A 26 -20.73 -3.66 -9.27
N PRO A 27 -21.63 -4.57 -8.88
CA PRO A 27 -22.14 -5.62 -9.77
C PRO A 27 -22.84 -5.09 -11.01
N ALA A 28 -23.36 -3.86 -10.98
CA ALA A 28 -23.96 -3.22 -12.15
C ALA A 28 -22.93 -2.78 -13.20
N LYS A 29 -21.63 -2.69 -12.83
CA LYS A 29 -20.56 -2.20 -13.70
C LYS A 29 -19.59 -3.28 -14.16
N ILE A 30 -19.41 -4.31 -13.36
CA ILE A 30 -18.49 -5.41 -13.64
C ILE A 30 -18.90 -6.66 -12.86
N ASP A 31 -18.72 -7.83 -13.49
CA ASP A 31 -18.82 -9.08 -12.74
C ASP A 31 -17.69 -9.16 -11.72
N ARG A 32 -18.04 -8.91 -10.46
CA ARG A 32 -17.10 -8.85 -9.34
C ARG A 32 -16.60 -10.22 -8.87
N TYR A 33 -17.07 -11.31 -9.49
CA TYR A 33 -16.65 -12.69 -9.24
C TYR A 33 -15.73 -13.22 -10.34
N ASP A 34 -15.77 -12.62 -11.54
CA ASP A 34 -14.86 -12.96 -12.64
C ASP A 34 -13.47 -12.33 -12.44
N GLY A 35 -12.54 -13.14 -11.95
CA GLY A 35 -11.16 -12.70 -11.71
C GLY A 35 -10.42 -12.22 -12.96
N ALA A 36 -10.73 -12.76 -14.15
CA ALA A 36 -10.10 -12.33 -15.39
C ALA A 36 -10.61 -10.94 -15.82
N ALA A 37 -11.92 -10.72 -15.76
CA ALA A 37 -12.53 -9.43 -16.05
C ALA A 37 -12.03 -8.36 -15.06
N VAL A 38 -12.01 -8.67 -13.76
CA VAL A 38 -11.54 -7.76 -12.70
C VAL A 38 -10.07 -7.41 -12.89
N THR A 39 -9.20 -8.40 -13.16
CA THR A 39 -7.76 -8.15 -13.40
C THR A 39 -7.53 -7.28 -14.62
N LYS A 40 -8.25 -7.52 -15.72
CA LYS A 40 -8.17 -6.73 -16.96
C LYS A 40 -8.64 -5.29 -16.74
N ALA A 41 -9.75 -5.11 -16.01
CA ALA A 41 -10.29 -3.80 -15.68
C ALA A 41 -9.34 -3.00 -14.77
N LEU A 42 -8.84 -3.62 -13.70
CA LEU A 42 -7.84 -3.03 -12.82
C LEU A 42 -6.59 -2.59 -13.59
N GLY A 43 -6.03 -3.47 -14.43
CA GLY A 43 -4.83 -3.19 -15.22
C GLY A 43 -5.01 -1.96 -16.11
N ARG A 44 -6.09 -1.92 -16.91
CA ARG A 44 -6.38 -0.77 -17.80
C ARG A 44 -6.56 0.54 -17.03
N TRP A 45 -7.28 0.49 -15.93
CA TRP A 45 -7.48 1.67 -15.09
C TRP A 45 -6.16 2.13 -14.45
N ALA A 46 -5.40 1.22 -13.86
CA ALA A 46 -4.15 1.54 -13.21
C ALA A 46 -3.11 2.11 -14.19
N ASP A 47 -2.97 1.52 -15.39
CA ASP A 47 -2.08 2.04 -16.43
C ASP A 47 -2.46 3.46 -16.87
N ASN A 48 -3.76 3.72 -17.01
CA ASN A 48 -4.26 5.06 -17.33
C ASN A 48 -3.95 6.05 -16.20
N MET A 49 -4.21 5.68 -14.95
CA MET A 49 -3.94 6.51 -13.78
C MET A 49 -2.45 6.79 -13.60
N VAL A 50 -1.59 5.80 -13.82
CA VAL A 50 -0.13 6.00 -13.79
C VAL A 50 0.31 7.00 -14.87
N ARG A 51 -0.09 6.76 -16.10
CA ARG A 51 0.40 7.57 -17.25
C ARG A 51 -0.15 8.99 -17.27
N ARG A 52 -1.43 9.17 -16.92
CA ARG A 52 -2.09 10.49 -17.06
C ARG A 52 -2.15 11.28 -15.76
N HIS A 53 -2.09 10.59 -14.62
CA HIS A 53 -2.30 11.22 -13.32
C HIS A 53 -1.12 11.02 -12.35
N GLY A 54 -0.05 10.35 -12.81
CA GLY A 54 1.13 10.11 -11.98
C GLY A 54 0.86 9.25 -10.75
N LEU A 55 -0.17 8.37 -10.81
CA LEU A 55 -0.52 7.51 -9.69
C LEU A 55 0.63 6.58 -9.33
N ARG A 56 0.96 6.54 -8.05
CA ARG A 56 1.76 5.47 -7.42
C ARG A 56 0.83 4.65 -6.56
N TYR A 57 0.89 3.33 -6.68
CA TYR A 57 -0.03 2.48 -5.96
C TYR A 57 0.57 1.15 -5.53
N ILE A 58 0.04 0.62 -4.43
CA ILE A 58 0.15 -0.77 -4.01
C ILE A 58 -1.26 -1.22 -3.64
N LEU A 59 -1.74 -2.31 -4.24
CA LEU A 59 -3.08 -2.86 -3.99
C LEU A 59 -2.99 -4.36 -3.70
N VAL A 60 -3.62 -4.78 -2.63
CA VAL A 60 -3.77 -6.19 -2.24
C VAL A 60 -5.20 -6.61 -2.56
N PRO A 61 -5.40 -7.61 -3.45
CA PRO A 61 -6.73 -8.16 -3.67
C PRO A 61 -7.17 -8.99 -2.47
N GLU A 62 -8.44 -8.91 -2.13
CA GLU A 62 -9.10 -9.72 -1.11
C GLU A 62 -10.38 -10.31 -1.69
N ARG A 63 -10.71 -11.57 -1.33
CA ARG A 63 -12.05 -12.11 -1.49
C ARG A 63 -12.87 -11.79 -0.26
N HIS A 64 -13.98 -11.12 -0.46
CA HIS A 64 -14.97 -10.90 0.58
C HIS A 64 -15.69 -12.22 0.92
N LYS A 65 -16.43 -12.26 2.02
CA LYS A 65 -17.14 -13.48 2.46
C LYS A 65 -18.15 -14.00 1.43
N ASP A 66 -18.72 -13.13 0.61
CA ASP A 66 -19.62 -13.46 -0.50
C ASP A 66 -18.87 -13.90 -1.78
N GLY A 67 -17.53 -13.93 -1.76
CA GLY A 67 -16.67 -14.29 -2.88
C GLY A 67 -16.30 -13.15 -3.82
N ALA A 68 -16.86 -11.95 -3.66
CA ALA A 68 -16.56 -10.80 -4.47
C ALA A 68 -15.14 -10.28 -4.23
N PHE A 69 -14.50 -9.75 -5.28
CA PHE A 69 -13.19 -9.14 -5.15
C PHE A 69 -13.27 -7.71 -4.62
N HIS A 70 -12.36 -7.39 -3.71
CA HIS A 70 -12.06 -6.07 -3.19
C HIS A 70 -10.56 -5.82 -3.27
N PHE A 71 -10.16 -4.56 -3.18
CA PHE A 71 -8.75 -4.18 -3.12
C PHE A 71 -8.51 -3.25 -1.94
N HIS A 72 -7.43 -3.48 -1.21
CA HIS A 72 -6.96 -2.62 -0.14
C HIS A 72 -5.53 -2.20 -0.42
N GLY A 73 -5.17 -0.96 -0.12
CA GLY A 73 -3.79 -0.56 -0.35
C GLY A 73 -3.52 0.92 -0.21
N PHE A 74 -2.55 1.40 -0.95
CA PHE A 74 -2.00 2.73 -0.83
C PHE A 74 -1.98 3.45 -2.16
N PHE A 75 -2.37 4.72 -2.13
CA PHE A 75 -2.31 5.62 -3.28
C PHE A 75 -1.59 6.91 -2.93
N ALA A 76 -0.83 7.43 -3.91
CA ALA A 76 -0.31 8.78 -3.96
C ALA A 76 -0.15 9.24 -5.42
N GLY A 77 -0.21 10.51 -5.66
CA GLY A 77 0.08 11.06 -6.99
C GLY A 77 -0.51 12.45 -7.23
N PRO A 78 0.15 13.28 -8.00
CA PRO A 78 -0.24 14.70 -8.19
C PRO A 78 -1.60 14.87 -8.87
N GLY A 79 -2.03 13.90 -9.67
CA GLY A 79 -3.32 13.93 -10.35
C GLY A 79 -4.41 13.09 -9.67
N LEU A 80 -4.16 12.55 -8.46
CA LEU A 80 -5.16 11.83 -7.70
C LEU A 80 -6.21 12.80 -7.13
N LYS A 81 -7.48 12.54 -7.44
CA LYS A 81 -8.61 13.34 -6.94
C LYS A 81 -9.29 12.63 -5.79
N ALA A 82 -9.39 13.30 -4.65
CA ALA A 82 -10.14 12.84 -3.49
C ALA A 82 -11.24 13.84 -3.18
N ALA A 83 -12.48 13.38 -3.15
CA ALA A 83 -13.66 14.16 -2.82
C ALA A 83 -14.15 13.78 -1.42
N ALA A 84 -14.51 14.76 -0.60
CA ALA A 84 -15.09 14.49 0.70
C ALA A 84 -16.38 13.66 0.55
N SER A 85 -16.49 12.59 1.35
CA SER A 85 -17.68 11.71 1.31
C SER A 85 -18.81 12.20 2.24
N GLY A 86 -18.49 13.13 3.14
CA GLY A 86 -19.38 13.52 4.23
C GLY A 86 -19.40 12.51 5.40
N VAL A 87 -18.64 11.46 5.33
CA VAL A 87 -18.54 10.42 6.37
C VAL A 87 -17.22 10.55 7.11
N GLU A 88 -17.24 10.29 8.40
CA GLU A 88 -16.06 10.14 9.23
C GLU A 88 -15.95 8.71 9.76
N TRP A 89 -14.72 8.23 9.87
CA TRP A 89 -14.39 6.96 10.52
C TRP A 89 -13.33 7.22 11.59
N ASP A 90 -13.63 6.88 12.82
CA ASP A 90 -12.75 7.10 13.98
C ASP A 90 -12.25 8.55 14.07
N GLY A 91 -13.20 9.51 13.91
CA GLY A 91 -12.93 10.95 13.95
C GLY A 91 -12.10 11.46 12.76
N ARG A 92 -11.95 10.68 11.68
CA ARG A 92 -11.16 11.04 10.49
C ARG A 92 -12.04 11.09 9.25
N PRO A 93 -11.89 12.12 8.41
CA PRO A 93 -12.65 12.22 7.17
C PRO A 93 -12.37 11.03 6.23
N VAL A 94 -13.43 10.50 5.65
CA VAL A 94 -13.37 9.52 4.56
C VAL A 94 -13.59 10.25 3.23
N TYR A 95 -12.80 9.90 2.25
CA TYR A 95 -12.86 10.46 0.90
C TYR A 95 -13.31 9.40 -0.10
N ASN A 96 -13.98 9.85 -1.16
CA ASN A 96 -14.23 9.08 -2.37
C ASN A 96 -13.17 9.40 -3.42
N LEU A 97 -12.84 8.41 -4.26
CA LEU A 97 -11.94 8.56 -5.40
C LEU A 97 -12.75 8.48 -6.69
N PRO A 98 -13.23 9.63 -7.24
CA PRO A 98 -14.15 9.64 -8.39
C PRO A 98 -13.53 9.08 -9.67
N GLN A 99 -12.22 8.90 -9.70
CA GLN A 99 -11.49 8.33 -10.84
C GLN A 99 -11.56 6.79 -10.89
N TRP A 100 -12.18 6.13 -9.87
CA TRP A 100 -12.46 4.70 -9.89
C TRP A 100 -13.83 4.45 -10.53
N PRO A 101 -13.91 3.91 -11.78
CA PRO A 101 -15.17 3.82 -12.50
C PRO A 101 -15.99 2.56 -12.16
N TYR A 102 -15.37 1.56 -11.52
CA TYR A 102 -15.96 0.23 -11.38
C TYR A 102 -16.73 0.00 -10.08
N GLY A 103 -16.96 1.04 -9.28
CA GLY A 103 -17.72 0.90 -8.06
C GLY A 103 -17.46 1.98 -7.03
N PHE A 104 -17.42 1.58 -5.77
CA PHE A 104 -17.30 2.49 -4.63
C PHE A 104 -15.86 2.52 -4.11
N THR A 105 -15.51 3.62 -3.47
CA THR A 105 -14.19 3.78 -2.86
C THR A 105 -14.32 4.36 -1.48
N THR A 106 -13.41 3.96 -0.59
CA THR A 106 -13.10 4.72 0.61
C THR A 106 -11.61 5.01 0.62
N ALA A 107 -11.25 6.25 0.94
CA ALA A 107 -9.86 6.66 1.10
C ALA A 107 -9.71 7.42 2.40
N GLN A 108 -8.71 7.08 3.19
CA GLN A 108 -8.33 7.78 4.41
C GLN A 108 -6.92 8.31 4.26
N ARG A 109 -6.71 9.59 4.60
CA ARG A 109 -5.37 10.16 4.61
C ARG A 109 -4.50 9.47 5.65
N LEU A 110 -3.27 9.21 5.28
CA LEU A 110 -2.27 8.60 6.14
C LEU A 110 -1.63 9.69 7.01
N TYR A 111 -2.21 9.89 8.18
CA TYR A 111 -1.66 10.75 9.23
C TYR A 111 -1.07 9.89 10.34
N GLY A 112 0.00 10.38 10.98
CA GLY A 112 0.54 9.74 12.17
C GLY A 112 1.34 8.47 11.87
N ASP A 113 0.98 7.34 12.47
CA ASP A 113 1.75 6.11 12.35
C ASP A 113 1.54 5.40 11.00
N TYR A 114 2.33 5.82 10.01
CA TYR A 114 2.38 5.20 8.68
C TYR A 114 2.78 3.71 8.75
N HIS A 115 3.64 3.34 9.70
CA HIS A 115 4.07 1.95 9.89
C HIS A 115 2.91 1.04 10.33
N ALA A 116 2.02 1.53 11.18
CA ALA A 116 0.82 0.80 11.58
C ALA A 116 -0.10 0.57 10.38
N ALA A 117 -0.31 1.60 9.53
CA ALA A 117 -1.11 1.47 8.31
C ALA A 117 -0.52 0.43 7.35
N VAL A 118 0.82 0.43 7.15
CA VAL A 118 1.50 -0.59 6.35
C VAL A 118 1.35 -1.99 6.96
N GLY A 119 1.49 -2.11 8.28
CA GLY A 119 1.26 -3.36 9.00
C GLY A 119 -0.16 -3.89 8.82
N TYR A 120 -1.15 -3.00 8.88
CA TYR A 120 -2.56 -3.32 8.65
C TYR A 120 -2.80 -3.83 7.21
N CYS A 121 -2.29 -3.12 6.21
CA CYS A 121 -2.40 -3.56 4.82
C CYS A 121 -1.79 -4.96 4.59
N CYS A 122 -0.67 -5.26 5.24
CA CYS A 122 -0.03 -6.57 5.14
C CYS A 122 -0.91 -7.73 5.68
N LYS A 123 -1.90 -7.46 6.55
CA LYS A 123 -2.84 -8.49 7.04
C LYS A 123 -3.69 -9.06 5.92
N TYR A 124 -4.05 -8.25 4.91
CA TYR A 124 -4.86 -8.71 3.78
C TYR A 124 -4.16 -9.79 2.94
N ILE A 125 -2.83 -9.73 2.79
CA ILE A 125 -2.09 -10.86 2.20
C ILE A 125 -2.26 -12.13 3.05
N GLY A 126 -2.31 -12.00 4.38
CA GLY A 126 -2.49 -13.13 5.30
C GLY A 126 -3.86 -13.77 5.23
N LYS A 127 -4.90 -13.00 4.89
CA LYS A 127 -6.28 -13.49 4.77
C LYS A 127 -6.53 -14.33 3.51
N GLN A 128 -5.59 -14.34 2.55
CA GLN A 128 -5.73 -15.11 1.31
C GLN A 128 -5.48 -16.63 1.50
N GLU A 129 -5.46 -17.14 2.74
CA GLU A 129 -5.39 -18.56 3.12
C GLU A 129 -4.44 -19.43 2.25
N GLY A 130 -3.33 -18.83 1.80
CA GLY A 130 -2.32 -19.50 0.96
C GLY A 130 -2.57 -19.41 -0.55
N GLU A 131 -3.73 -18.96 -0.99
CA GLU A 131 -4.05 -18.74 -2.40
C GLU A 131 -3.92 -17.26 -2.80
N ARG A 132 -3.63 -17.04 -4.08
CA ARG A 132 -3.55 -15.69 -4.65
C ARG A 132 -4.92 -15.33 -5.21
N ALA A 133 -5.63 -14.42 -4.57
CA ALA A 133 -7.00 -14.07 -4.94
C ALA A 133 -7.19 -13.76 -6.44
N LEU A 134 -6.21 -13.09 -7.07
CA LEU A 134 -6.19 -12.77 -8.51
C LEU A 134 -4.84 -13.13 -9.15
N GLY A 135 -4.29 -14.31 -8.84
CA GLY A 135 -3.01 -14.77 -9.38
C GLY A 135 -1.77 -14.05 -8.82
N ARG A 136 -1.95 -12.95 -8.07
CA ARG A 136 -0.88 -12.16 -7.45
C ARG A 136 -1.20 -11.84 -6.00
N TRP A 137 -0.17 -11.77 -5.15
CA TRP A 137 -0.32 -11.35 -3.77
C TRP A 137 -0.65 -9.86 -3.63
N TYR A 138 -0.14 -9.05 -4.53
CA TYR A 138 -0.42 -7.62 -4.65
C TYR A 138 -0.08 -7.12 -6.05
N TYR A 139 -0.63 -5.97 -6.39
CA TYR A 139 -0.36 -5.19 -7.59
C TYR A 139 0.35 -3.91 -7.16
N SER A 140 1.29 -3.43 -7.95
CA SER A 140 1.96 -2.16 -7.69
C SER A 140 2.40 -1.52 -9.00
N GLY A 141 2.44 -0.20 -9.03
CA GLY A 141 2.87 0.54 -10.21
C GLY A 141 3.04 2.03 -9.95
N GLY A 142 3.48 2.73 -10.99
CA GLY A 142 3.90 4.12 -10.95
C GLY A 142 5.38 4.26 -10.61
N ALA A 143 5.83 5.50 -10.41
CA ALA A 143 7.21 5.83 -10.07
C ALA A 143 7.50 5.49 -8.60
N LEU A 144 7.60 4.18 -8.29
CA LEU A 144 7.90 3.69 -6.96
C LEU A 144 9.42 3.63 -6.75
N ARG A 145 9.86 4.09 -5.57
CA ARG A 145 11.23 3.91 -5.11
C ARG A 145 11.43 2.48 -4.64
N GLU A 146 12.50 1.84 -5.12
CA GLU A 146 12.89 0.53 -4.62
C GLU A 146 13.55 0.65 -3.23
N PRO A 147 13.28 -0.31 -2.33
CA PRO A 147 13.92 -0.32 -1.02
C PRO A 147 15.44 -0.47 -1.17
N GLN A 148 16.18 0.47 -0.62
CA GLN A 148 17.64 0.38 -0.59
C GLN A 148 18.07 -0.72 0.39
N LYS A 149 19.00 -1.57 -0.05
CA LYS A 149 19.71 -2.52 0.81
C LYS A 149 21.03 -1.89 1.21
N VAL A 150 21.15 -1.57 2.48
CA VAL A 150 22.42 -1.15 3.06
C VAL A 150 23.02 -2.38 3.75
N TYR A 151 24.16 -2.84 3.27
CA TYR A 151 24.96 -3.85 3.95
C TYR A 151 25.87 -3.11 4.93
N VAL A 152 25.65 -3.29 6.23
CA VAL A 152 26.50 -2.69 7.27
C VAL A 152 27.44 -3.78 7.75
N ASP A 153 28.72 -3.58 7.51
CA ASP A 153 29.81 -4.51 7.87
C ASP A 153 30.19 -4.37 9.35
N ARG A 154 29.38 -3.67 10.14
CA ARG A 154 29.61 -3.41 11.57
C ARG A 154 28.45 -3.87 12.42
N ASP A 155 28.78 -4.32 13.64
CA ASP A 155 27.77 -4.62 14.66
C ASP A 155 26.93 -3.35 14.90
N PHE A 156 25.59 -3.47 14.87
CA PHE A 156 24.66 -2.34 15.06
C PHE A 156 24.86 -1.58 16.39
N ARG A 157 25.66 -2.14 17.29
CA ARG A 157 26.03 -1.52 18.57
C ARG A 157 26.97 -0.32 18.42
N ASP A 158 27.66 -0.19 17.28
CA ASP A 158 28.66 0.86 17.03
C ASP A 158 28.14 2.07 16.25
N CYS A 159 26.83 2.10 15.91
CA CYS A 159 26.21 3.30 15.35
C CYS A 159 26.02 4.33 16.46
N GLY A 160 27.03 5.20 16.65
CA GLY A 160 26.98 6.31 17.59
C GLY A 160 25.89 7.34 17.28
N GLU A 161 25.70 8.26 18.20
CA GLU A 161 24.78 9.40 18.10
C GLU A 161 25.05 10.18 16.80
N GLY A 162 24.13 10.07 15.82
CA GLY A 162 24.26 10.73 14.51
C GLY A 162 23.74 9.91 13.33
N CYS A 163 23.55 8.63 13.48
CA CYS A 163 23.06 7.72 12.43
C CYS A 163 21.54 7.63 12.39
N GLY A 164 20.81 8.72 12.21
CA GLY A 164 19.36 8.70 11.98
C GLY A 164 18.53 7.98 13.07
N ASN A 165 17.21 8.00 12.97
CA ASN A 165 16.34 7.33 13.94
C ASN A 165 16.42 5.81 13.78
N VAL A 166 16.92 5.13 14.81
CA VAL A 166 16.90 3.66 14.91
C VAL A 166 15.56 3.25 15.53
N VAL A 167 14.77 2.47 14.81
CA VAL A 167 13.54 1.88 15.35
C VAL A 167 13.81 0.42 15.66
N GLU A 168 13.72 0.06 16.96
CA GLU A 168 13.82 -1.32 17.41
C GLU A 168 12.45 -2.00 17.39
N TYR A 169 12.37 -3.17 16.77
CA TYR A 169 11.23 -4.04 16.87
C TYR A 169 11.62 -5.30 17.64
N SER A 170 10.98 -5.53 18.78
CA SER A 170 11.08 -6.83 19.47
C SER A 170 10.04 -7.78 18.92
N ILE A 171 10.48 -8.86 18.30
CA ILE A 171 9.63 -9.98 17.92
C ILE A 171 10.09 -11.21 18.72
N PRO A 172 9.20 -12.15 19.07
CA PRO A 172 9.60 -13.36 19.78
C PRO A 172 10.76 -14.07 19.04
N GLY A 173 11.92 -14.17 19.69
CA GLY A 173 13.11 -14.83 19.17
C GLY A 173 14.04 -13.99 18.29
N ALA A 174 13.75 -12.68 18.05
CA ALA A 174 14.67 -11.80 17.32
C ALA A 174 14.45 -10.32 17.65
N LYS A 175 15.53 -9.55 17.65
CA LYS A 175 15.49 -8.09 17.67
C LYS A 175 15.81 -7.56 16.28
N LEU A 176 14.90 -6.79 15.68
CA LEU A 176 15.12 -6.15 14.39
C LEU A 176 15.34 -4.66 14.61
N LYS A 177 16.53 -4.15 14.27
CA LYS A 177 16.81 -2.73 14.24
C LYS A 177 16.70 -2.23 12.79
N ILE A 178 15.91 -1.19 12.54
CA ILE A 178 15.81 -0.53 11.24
C ILE A 178 16.40 0.87 11.39
N LEU A 179 17.48 1.14 10.66
CA LEU A 179 18.07 2.45 10.56
C LEU A 179 17.32 3.28 9.50
N ARG A 180 16.79 4.44 9.87
CA ARG A 180 16.30 5.44 8.92
C ARG A 180 17.42 6.46 8.70
N THR A 181 18.05 6.44 7.55
CA THR A 181 18.90 7.55 7.11
C THR A 181 17.99 8.68 6.60
N LYS A 182 18.16 9.90 7.14
CA LYS A 182 17.63 11.09 6.45
C LYS A 182 18.34 11.18 5.10
N GLY A 183 17.58 11.28 4.01
CA GLY A 183 18.15 11.59 2.71
C GLY A 183 18.96 12.89 2.85
N THR A 184 20.18 12.89 2.37
CA THR A 184 20.94 14.12 2.15
C THR A 184 20.15 14.94 1.14
N GLU A 185 19.58 16.06 1.58
CA GLU A 185 19.17 17.12 0.67
C GLU A 185 20.46 17.58 -0.02
N ASN A 186 20.63 17.24 -1.29
CA ASN A 186 21.61 17.90 -2.13
C ASN A 186 21.05 19.31 -2.39
N ASN A 187 21.59 20.28 -1.68
CA ASN A 187 21.57 21.66 -2.12
C ASN A 187 22.57 21.78 -3.28
N ASP A 188 22.05 21.94 -4.48
CA ASP A 188 22.69 22.62 -5.60
C ASP A 188 21.67 23.58 -6.21
#